data_e3ce868a1832707ffadd6c606260aa48
#
_entry.id   e3ce868a1832707ffadd6c606260aa48
#
_cell.length_a   1.000
_cell.length_b   1.000
_cell.length_c   1.000
_cell.angle_alpha   90.00
_cell.angle_beta   90.00
_cell.angle_gamma   90.00
#
_symmetry.space_group_name_H-M   'P 1'
#
loop_
_entity.id
_entity.type
_entity.pdbx_description
1 polymer ?
#
loop_
_entity_poly.entity_id
_entity_poly.type
_entity_poly.pdbx_seq_one_letter_code
_entity_poly.pdbx_strand_id
1 'polypeptide(L)'
;MIRLEDVIKTYKGAGLPALGGVSIDIQRGEFVFLVGSSGSGKSSMLRMMLREEKADQGEVLVLGENLNRISARRVAQLRRKLGVVFQDFRLLPNKTVYQNVAFALQVIGRSKGFIETAVPDVLKLVGLDEKASRLPSGLSGGEQQRVAIARALVNRPEILIADEPTGNLDPTTSLEIMNLLERINLSGTTVVMATHDRSIVDRMRKRVVEIRDGKIVRDELSASYKELPSDQMPIIEEFKKSIDEFGSGENPDNA
;
A
#
# COMPACT_ATOMS: atom_id res chain seq x y z
N MET A 1 -12.15 0.25 8.60
CA MET A 1 -11.53 0.09 7.26
C MET A 1 -10.97 -1.31 7.06
N ILE A 2 -10.05 -1.74 7.92
CA ILE A 2 -9.52 -3.10 8.02
C ILE A 2 -9.77 -3.59 9.44
N ARG A 3 -10.35 -4.79 9.61
CA ARG A 3 -10.60 -5.36 10.93
C ARG A 3 -10.27 -6.86 10.94
N LEU A 4 -9.45 -7.27 11.87
CA LEU A 4 -9.15 -8.65 12.18
C LEU A 4 -9.74 -8.98 13.54
N GLU A 5 -10.40 -10.13 13.67
CA GLU A 5 -11.01 -10.61 14.90
C GLU A 5 -10.54 -12.03 15.18
N ASP A 6 -9.77 -12.20 16.26
CA ASP A 6 -9.24 -13.49 16.76
C ASP A 6 -8.60 -14.36 15.66
N VAL A 7 -7.83 -13.71 14.79
CA VAL A 7 -7.28 -14.34 13.59
C VAL A 7 -6.12 -15.27 13.94
N ILE A 8 -6.28 -16.55 13.58
CA ILE A 8 -5.22 -17.58 13.67
C ILE A 8 -4.81 -18.01 12.27
N LYS A 9 -3.48 -18.13 12.07
CA LYS A 9 -2.89 -18.66 10.85
C LYS A 9 -1.72 -19.55 11.16
N THR A 10 -1.78 -20.80 10.67
CA THR A 10 -0.70 -21.77 10.79
C THR A 10 -0.28 -22.26 9.41
N TYR A 11 1.01 -22.32 9.14
CA TYR A 11 1.53 -22.90 7.91
C TYR A 11 1.92 -24.37 8.12
N LYS A 12 1.74 -25.19 7.08
CA LYS A 12 2.14 -26.60 7.12
C LYS A 12 3.63 -26.73 7.46
N GLY A 13 3.96 -27.53 8.48
CA GLY A 13 5.32 -27.75 8.93
C GLY A 13 5.86 -26.71 9.91
N ALA A 14 5.09 -25.66 10.23
CA ALA A 14 5.47 -24.72 11.30
C ALA A 14 5.03 -25.29 12.66
N GLY A 15 5.93 -25.24 13.65
CA GLY A 15 5.64 -25.70 15.02
C GLY A 15 4.72 -24.78 15.80
N LEU A 16 4.65 -23.48 15.41
CA LEU A 16 3.81 -22.45 16.03
C LEU A 16 3.00 -21.71 14.95
N PRO A 17 1.83 -21.16 15.32
CA PRO A 17 1.04 -20.35 14.41
C PRO A 17 1.79 -19.06 14.05
N ALA A 18 1.75 -18.69 12.78
CA ALA A 18 2.28 -17.41 12.30
C ALA A 18 1.47 -16.21 12.81
N LEU A 19 0.18 -16.43 13.09
CA LEU A 19 -0.68 -15.52 13.86
C LEU A 19 -1.50 -16.35 14.85
N GLY A 20 -1.53 -15.94 16.11
CA GLY A 20 -2.11 -16.69 17.22
C GLY A 20 -3.20 -15.90 17.97
N GLY A 21 -4.31 -15.58 17.31
CA GLY A 21 -5.43 -14.83 17.90
C GLY A 21 -5.21 -13.31 17.80
N VAL A 22 -4.93 -12.82 16.59
CA VAL A 22 -4.70 -11.38 16.34
C VAL A 22 -6.03 -10.66 16.16
N SER A 23 -6.26 -9.61 16.95
CA SER A 23 -7.38 -8.69 16.80
C SER A 23 -6.87 -7.26 16.66
N ILE A 24 -7.33 -6.54 15.61
CA ILE A 24 -6.99 -5.15 15.35
C ILE A 24 -8.06 -4.49 14.50
N ASP A 25 -8.27 -3.20 14.70
CA ASP A 25 -9.13 -2.35 13.89
C ASP A 25 -8.33 -1.15 13.37
N ILE A 26 -8.24 -1.00 12.04
CA ILE A 26 -7.56 0.11 11.35
C ILE A 26 -8.63 0.97 10.68
N GLN A 27 -8.68 2.24 11.05
CA GLN A 27 -9.66 3.18 10.55
C GLN A 27 -9.27 3.75 9.19
N ARG A 28 -10.23 4.37 8.50
CA ARG A 28 -9.98 5.07 7.22
C ARG A 28 -9.03 6.25 7.45
N GLY A 29 -8.04 6.40 6.58
CA GLY A 29 -7.07 7.49 6.62
C GLY A 29 -5.93 7.28 7.64
N GLU A 30 -5.93 6.19 8.42
CA GLU A 30 -4.80 5.92 9.30
C GLU A 30 -3.53 5.57 8.53
N PHE A 31 -2.40 5.94 9.10
CA PHE A 31 -1.09 5.40 8.77
C PHE A 31 -0.65 4.49 9.92
N VAL A 32 -0.50 3.19 9.65
CA VAL A 32 -0.17 2.18 10.65
C VAL A 32 1.12 1.48 10.30
N PHE A 33 2.07 1.50 11.21
CA PHE A 33 3.27 0.67 11.15
C PHE A 33 3.02 -0.69 11.80
N LEU A 34 3.31 -1.77 11.07
CA LEU A 34 3.41 -3.12 11.62
C LEU A 34 4.90 -3.40 11.87
N VAL A 35 5.30 -3.48 13.14
CA VAL A 35 6.69 -3.70 13.53
C VAL A 35 6.88 -5.06 14.20
N GLY A 36 8.10 -5.56 14.21
CA GLY A 36 8.48 -6.83 14.83
C GLY A 36 9.66 -7.47 14.12
N SER A 37 10.26 -8.48 14.73
CA SER A 37 11.37 -9.24 14.18
C SER A 37 10.98 -9.99 12.89
N SER A 38 11.97 -10.45 12.13
CA SER A 38 11.71 -11.37 11.01
C SER A 38 10.97 -12.60 11.52
N GLY A 39 9.96 -13.06 10.78
CA GLY A 39 9.13 -14.20 11.15
C GLY A 39 8.07 -13.92 12.23
N SER A 40 7.93 -12.70 12.74
CA SER A 40 6.93 -12.37 13.77
C SER A 40 5.46 -12.47 13.33
N GLY A 41 5.18 -12.55 12.01
CA GLY A 41 3.81 -12.63 11.47
C GLY A 41 3.36 -11.44 10.61
N LYS A 42 4.16 -10.38 10.47
CA LYS A 42 3.83 -9.15 9.70
C LYS A 42 3.38 -9.46 8.27
N SER A 43 4.22 -10.14 7.49
CA SER A 43 3.88 -10.47 6.09
C SER A 43 2.71 -11.43 5.99
N SER A 44 2.49 -12.32 6.95
CA SER A 44 1.30 -13.18 7.02
C SER A 44 0.03 -12.34 7.19
N MET A 45 0.08 -11.34 8.07
CA MET A 45 -1.01 -10.40 8.28
C MET A 45 -1.32 -9.59 7.01
N LEU A 46 -0.30 -9.05 6.32
CA LEU A 46 -0.47 -8.33 5.06
C LEU A 46 -1.07 -9.23 3.96
N ARG A 47 -0.59 -10.47 3.81
CA ARG A 47 -1.12 -11.44 2.84
C ARG A 47 -2.59 -11.77 3.08
N MET A 48 -3.03 -11.81 4.33
CA MET A 48 -4.45 -12.01 4.63
C MET A 48 -5.28 -10.79 4.25
N MET A 49 -4.81 -9.57 4.51
CA MET A 49 -5.49 -8.34 4.06
C MET A 49 -5.63 -8.29 2.53
N LEU A 50 -4.68 -8.86 1.79
CA LEU A 50 -4.71 -9.01 0.32
C LEU A 50 -5.53 -10.21 -0.16
N ARG A 51 -6.03 -11.05 0.77
CA ARG A 51 -6.66 -12.33 0.46
C ARG A 51 -5.76 -13.26 -0.37
N GLU A 52 -4.43 -13.15 -0.23
CA GLU A 52 -3.47 -14.13 -0.74
C GLU A 52 -3.49 -15.39 0.12
N GLU A 53 -3.68 -15.20 1.43
CA GLU A 53 -3.90 -16.25 2.41
C GLU A 53 -5.28 -16.12 3.06
N LYS A 54 -5.82 -17.24 3.55
CA LYS A 54 -7.01 -17.26 4.40
C LYS A 54 -6.61 -17.47 5.84
N ALA A 55 -7.36 -16.85 6.75
CA ALA A 55 -7.31 -17.21 8.16
C ALA A 55 -7.81 -18.64 8.36
N ASP A 56 -7.17 -19.39 9.25
CA ASP A 56 -7.64 -20.73 9.64
C ASP A 56 -8.78 -20.61 10.68
N GLN A 57 -8.73 -19.56 11.53
CA GLN A 57 -9.80 -19.18 12.46
C GLN A 57 -9.91 -17.67 12.55
N GLY A 58 -11.01 -17.17 13.06
CA GLY A 58 -11.31 -15.76 13.18
C GLY A 58 -11.82 -15.15 11.86
N GLU A 59 -11.99 -13.84 11.84
CA GLU A 59 -12.52 -13.11 10.70
C GLU A 59 -11.57 -11.99 10.25
N VAL A 60 -11.47 -11.81 8.93
CA VAL A 60 -10.72 -10.71 8.30
C VAL A 60 -11.69 -9.91 7.45
N LEU A 61 -11.94 -8.68 7.84
CA LEU A 61 -12.79 -7.74 7.10
C LEU A 61 -11.91 -6.63 6.49
N VAL A 62 -12.09 -6.39 5.20
CA VAL A 62 -11.42 -5.30 4.48
C VAL A 62 -12.45 -4.58 3.60
N LEU A 63 -12.60 -3.27 3.77
CA LEU A 63 -13.59 -2.47 3.04
C LEU A 63 -15.03 -3.01 3.16
N GLY A 64 -15.36 -3.57 4.33
CA GLY A 64 -16.67 -4.16 4.62
C GLY A 64 -16.87 -5.58 4.08
N GLU A 65 -15.91 -6.15 3.35
CA GLU A 65 -15.98 -7.51 2.84
C GLU A 65 -15.31 -8.49 3.81
N ASN A 66 -16.02 -9.58 4.18
CA ASN A 66 -15.43 -10.68 4.95
C ASN A 66 -14.60 -11.57 4.03
N LEU A 67 -13.27 -11.49 4.16
CA LEU A 67 -12.33 -12.15 3.23
C LEU A 67 -12.38 -13.69 3.30
N ASN A 68 -12.87 -14.27 4.37
CA ASN A 68 -13.00 -15.73 4.46
C ASN A 68 -14.15 -16.25 3.62
N ARG A 69 -15.18 -15.41 3.37
CA ARG A 69 -16.47 -15.81 2.77
C ARG A 69 -16.67 -15.33 1.34
N ILE A 70 -15.93 -14.32 0.89
CA ILE A 70 -16.12 -13.74 -0.45
C ILE A 70 -15.69 -14.67 -1.58
N SER A 71 -16.39 -14.59 -2.72
CA SER A 71 -16.07 -15.33 -3.94
C SER A 71 -14.79 -14.81 -4.62
N ALA A 72 -14.17 -15.62 -5.48
CA ALA A 72 -12.99 -15.22 -6.25
C ALA A 72 -13.22 -13.95 -7.10
N ARG A 73 -14.41 -13.78 -7.67
CA ARG A 73 -14.78 -12.57 -8.42
C ARG A 73 -14.76 -11.32 -7.52
N ARG A 74 -15.31 -11.40 -6.32
CA ARG A 74 -15.28 -10.28 -5.35
C ARG A 74 -13.88 -10.00 -4.83
N VAL A 75 -13.02 -11.03 -4.68
CA VAL A 75 -11.60 -10.82 -4.36
C VAL A 75 -10.92 -9.96 -5.43
N ALA A 76 -11.19 -10.23 -6.72
CA ALA A 76 -10.62 -9.43 -7.80
C ALA A 76 -11.11 -7.97 -7.76
N GLN A 77 -12.40 -7.74 -7.45
CA GLN A 77 -12.96 -6.39 -7.28
C GLN A 77 -12.35 -5.67 -6.07
N LEU A 78 -12.21 -6.37 -4.94
CA LEU A 78 -11.55 -5.82 -3.75
C LEU A 78 -10.11 -5.40 -4.04
N ARG A 79 -9.32 -6.27 -4.69
CA ARG A 79 -7.90 -5.99 -5.00
C ARG A 79 -7.71 -4.76 -5.90
N ARG A 80 -8.71 -4.37 -6.71
CA ARG A 80 -8.66 -3.11 -7.48
C ARG A 80 -8.66 -1.86 -6.59
N LYS A 81 -9.15 -1.98 -5.34
CA LYS A 81 -9.18 -0.91 -4.34
C LYS A 81 -7.95 -0.92 -3.42
N LEU A 82 -7.05 -1.87 -3.61
CA LEU A 82 -5.83 -2.04 -2.82
C LEU A 82 -4.61 -1.75 -3.69
N GLY A 83 -3.70 -0.92 -3.19
CA GLY A 83 -2.35 -0.77 -3.75
C GLY A 83 -1.37 -1.60 -2.95
N VAL A 84 -0.37 -2.19 -3.61
CA VAL A 84 0.66 -2.98 -2.95
C VAL A 84 2.04 -2.54 -3.40
N VAL A 85 2.92 -2.29 -2.43
CA VAL A 85 4.33 -1.96 -2.62
C VAL A 85 5.18 -3.02 -1.93
N PHE A 86 6.14 -3.59 -2.65
CA PHE A 86 7.03 -4.64 -2.16
C PHE A 86 8.45 -4.12 -1.99
N GLN A 87 9.23 -4.79 -1.15
CA GLN A 87 10.64 -4.50 -0.92
C GLN A 87 11.50 -4.69 -2.18
N ASP A 88 11.18 -5.68 -3.01
CA ASP A 88 11.89 -6.06 -4.24
C ASP A 88 11.35 -5.37 -5.51
N PHE A 89 10.59 -4.29 -5.36
CA PHE A 89 9.96 -3.46 -6.39
C PHE A 89 9.01 -4.21 -7.33
N ARG A 90 9.30 -5.43 -7.71
CA ARG A 90 8.56 -6.29 -8.66
C ARG A 90 8.21 -5.59 -9.96
N LEU A 91 9.18 -4.84 -10.52
CA LEU A 91 8.99 -4.18 -11.79
C LEU A 91 9.11 -5.17 -12.95
N LEU A 92 8.40 -4.88 -14.03
CA LEU A 92 8.51 -5.60 -15.30
C LEU A 92 9.79 -5.12 -16.01
N PRO A 93 10.87 -5.94 -16.11
CA PRO A 93 12.19 -5.47 -16.52
C PRO A 93 12.24 -4.99 -17.96
N ASN A 94 11.40 -5.56 -18.84
CA ASN A 94 11.33 -5.25 -20.28
C ASN A 94 10.27 -4.18 -20.60
N LYS A 95 9.73 -3.48 -19.58
CA LYS A 95 8.75 -2.42 -19.74
C LYS A 95 9.32 -1.11 -19.21
N THR A 96 9.04 -0.01 -19.91
CA THR A 96 9.43 1.32 -19.45
C THR A 96 8.74 1.69 -18.13
N VAL A 97 9.15 2.79 -17.49
CA VAL A 97 8.49 3.36 -16.34
C VAL A 97 7.00 3.56 -16.61
N TYR A 98 6.67 4.25 -17.71
CA TYR A 98 5.29 4.46 -18.15
C TYR A 98 4.53 3.14 -18.29
N GLN A 99 5.12 2.16 -18.99
CA GLN A 99 4.48 0.86 -19.23
C GLN A 99 4.30 0.04 -17.95
N ASN A 100 5.21 0.14 -16.99
CA ASN A 100 5.05 -0.52 -15.69
C ASN A 100 3.83 0.01 -14.93
N VAL A 101 3.62 1.33 -14.95
CA VAL A 101 2.47 1.96 -14.29
C VAL A 101 1.19 1.71 -15.09
N ALA A 102 1.21 1.88 -16.41
CA ALA A 102 0.07 1.65 -17.29
C ALA A 102 -0.46 0.22 -17.21
N PHE A 103 0.42 -0.76 -16.98
CA PHE A 103 0.07 -2.17 -16.90
C PHE A 103 -1.00 -2.45 -15.83
N ALA A 104 -0.92 -1.77 -14.67
CA ALA A 104 -1.92 -1.93 -13.62
C ALA A 104 -3.33 -1.55 -14.07
N LEU A 105 -3.45 -0.50 -14.87
CA LEU A 105 -4.73 -0.05 -15.44
C LEU A 105 -5.21 -0.94 -16.59
N GLN A 106 -4.28 -1.42 -17.43
CA GLN A 106 -4.58 -2.32 -18.55
C GLN A 106 -5.19 -3.65 -18.05
N VAL A 107 -4.61 -4.23 -17.00
CA VAL A 107 -5.09 -5.49 -16.40
C VAL A 107 -6.52 -5.39 -15.89
N ILE A 108 -6.93 -4.23 -15.39
CA ILE A 108 -8.29 -4.02 -14.89
C ILE A 108 -9.26 -3.49 -15.95
N GLY A 109 -8.80 -3.35 -17.21
CA GLY A 109 -9.64 -3.00 -18.35
C GLY A 109 -9.96 -1.51 -18.50
N ARG A 110 -9.11 -0.61 -17.96
CA ARG A 110 -9.31 0.84 -18.15
C ARG A 110 -9.12 1.25 -19.61
N SER A 111 -9.87 2.26 -20.06
CA SER A 111 -9.77 2.78 -21.42
C SER A 111 -8.40 3.40 -21.70
N LYS A 112 -8.00 3.44 -22.98
CA LYS A 112 -6.75 4.04 -23.42
C LYS A 112 -6.64 5.50 -23.02
N GLY A 113 -7.71 6.29 -23.21
CA GLY A 113 -7.74 7.70 -22.83
C GLY A 113 -7.54 7.91 -21.34
N PHE A 114 -8.16 7.07 -20.49
CA PHE A 114 -7.93 7.12 -19.04
C PHE A 114 -6.46 6.84 -18.68
N ILE A 115 -5.84 5.85 -19.32
CA ILE A 115 -4.42 5.50 -19.09
C ILE A 115 -3.50 6.64 -19.50
N GLU A 116 -3.76 7.27 -20.66
CA GLU A 116 -2.95 8.38 -21.19
C GLU A 116 -2.98 9.62 -20.31
N THR A 117 -4.01 9.79 -19.49
CA THR A 117 -4.10 10.87 -18.50
C THR A 117 -3.56 10.46 -17.14
N ALA A 118 -4.01 9.34 -16.59
CA ALA A 118 -3.70 8.93 -15.22
C ALA A 118 -2.23 8.57 -15.00
N VAL A 119 -1.55 8.01 -16.01
CA VAL A 119 -0.14 7.61 -15.86
C VAL A 119 0.80 8.80 -15.76
N PRO A 120 0.74 9.84 -16.63
CA PRO A 120 1.55 11.05 -16.46
C PRO A 120 1.32 11.74 -15.12
N ASP A 121 0.07 11.84 -14.67
CA ASP A 121 -0.28 12.49 -13.38
C ASP A 121 0.40 11.79 -12.20
N VAL A 122 0.31 10.46 -12.14
CA VAL A 122 0.95 9.73 -11.05
C VAL A 122 2.47 9.73 -11.15
N LEU A 123 3.04 9.74 -12.37
CA LEU A 123 4.49 9.88 -12.54
C LEU A 123 4.99 11.25 -12.07
N LYS A 124 4.27 12.32 -12.33
CA LYS A 124 4.54 13.65 -11.81
C LYS A 124 4.48 13.67 -10.27
N LEU A 125 3.46 13.00 -9.68
CA LEU A 125 3.34 12.90 -8.22
C LEU A 125 4.57 12.26 -7.55
N VAL A 126 5.16 11.24 -8.19
CA VAL A 126 6.34 10.53 -7.67
C VAL A 126 7.67 11.11 -8.18
N GLY A 127 7.64 12.18 -9.00
CA GLY A 127 8.84 12.85 -9.56
C GLY A 127 9.59 12.01 -10.59
N LEU A 128 8.87 11.30 -11.47
CA LEU A 128 9.43 10.43 -12.51
C LEU A 128 8.91 10.74 -13.92
N ASP A 129 8.26 11.88 -14.12
CA ASP A 129 7.69 12.30 -15.40
C ASP A 129 8.73 12.37 -16.51
N GLU A 130 9.93 12.94 -16.25
CA GLU A 130 11.04 13.00 -17.20
C GLU A 130 11.68 11.62 -17.50
N LYS A 131 11.39 10.60 -16.69
CA LYS A 131 11.94 9.24 -16.81
C LYS A 131 10.94 8.21 -17.34
N ALA A 132 9.78 8.66 -17.82
CA ALA A 132 8.68 7.81 -18.30
C ALA A 132 9.11 6.77 -19.37
N SER A 133 10.07 7.11 -20.24
CA SER A 133 10.59 6.23 -21.30
C SER A 133 11.74 5.30 -20.86
N ARG A 134 12.29 5.47 -19.65
CA ARG A 134 13.41 4.66 -19.16
C ARG A 134 12.97 3.25 -18.80
N LEU A 135 13.88 2.28 -18.92
CA LEU A 135 13.73 0.92 -18.39
C LEU A 135 14.16 0.87 -16.91
N PRO A 136 13.65 -0.09 -16.13
CA PRO A 136 14.05 -0.26 -14.71
C PRO A 136 15.55 -0.39 -14.49
N SER A 137 16.28 -1.03 -15.41
CA SER A 137 17.74 -1.18 -15.33
C SER A 137 18.52 0.14 -15.40
N GLY A 138 17.91 1.20 -15.90
CA GLY A 138 18.49 2.55 -15.96
C GLY A 138 18.08 3.46 -14.81
N LEU A 139 17.49 2.91 -13.74
CA LEU A 139 16.99 3.64 -12.58
C LEU A 139 17.76 3.25 -11.31
N SER A 140 17.95 4.22 -10.39
CA SER A 140 18.39 3.94 -9.03
C SER A 140 17.34 3.12 -8.25
N GLY A 141 17.74 2.50 -7.12
CA GLY A 141 16.81 1.76 -6.26
C GLY A 141 15.63 2.61 -5.77
N GLY A 142 15.89 3.85 -5.39
CA GLY A 142 14.84 4.78 -4.97
C GLY A 142 13.89 5.15 -6.11
N GLU A 143 14.39 5.30 -7.32
CA GLU A 143 13.53 5.54 -8.50
C GLU A 143 12.70 4.31 -8.84
N GLN A 144 13.27 3.11 -8.77
CA GLN A 144 12.52 1.87 -8.95
C GLN A 144 11.40 1.74 -7.92
N GLN A 145 11.66 2.11 -6.65
CA GLN A 145 10.64 2.12 -5.62
C GLN A 145 9.54 3.15 -5.90
N ARG A 146 9.89 4.34 -6.39
CA ARG A 146 8.90 5.34 -6.82
C ARG A 146 8.04 4.83 -7.98
N VAL A 147 8.59 4.06 -8.93
CA VAL A 147 7.80 3.39 -9.98
C VAL A 147 6.84 2.36 -9.37
N ALA A 148 7.29 1.55 -8.40
CA ALA A 148 6.43 0.58 -7.72
C ALA A 148 5.29 1.27 -6.96
N ILE A 149 5.57 2.39 -6.29
CA ILE A 149 4.56 3.22 -5.62
C ILE A 149 3.59 3.81 -6.65
N ALA A 150 4.08 4.40 -7.75
CA ALA A 150 3.22 4.94 -8.81
C ALA A 150 2.28 3.88 -9.38
N ARG A 151 2.80 2.67 -9.64
CA ARG A 151 2.00 1.53 -10.11
C ARG A 151 0.92 1.13 -9.10
N ALA A 152 1.22 1.18 -7.80
CA ALA A 152 0.25 0.88 -6.75
C ALA A 152 -0.84 1.95 -6.63
N LEU A 153 -0.51 3.22 -6.92
CA LEU A 153 -1.40 4.37 -6.77
C LEU A 153 -2.27 4.68 -7.98
N VAL A 154 -1.84 4.29 -9.19
CA VAL A 154 -2.46 4.76 -10.45
C VAL A 154 -3.95 4.42 -10.57
N ASN A 155 -4.42 3.37 -9.90
CA ASN A 155 -5.85 3.05 -9.81
C ASN A 155 -6.53 3.64 -8.56
N ARG A 156 -5.89 4.57 -7.84
CA ARG A 156 -6.44 5.30 -6.69
C ARG A 156 -6.97 4.39 -5.59
N PRO A 157 -6.11 3.59 -4.97
CA PRO A 157 -6.52 2.64 -3.96
C PRO A 157 -7.05 3.35 -2.70
N GLU A 158 -8.03 2.73 -2.04
CA GLU A 158 -8.50 3.16 -0.72
C GLU A 158 -7.51 2.76 0.39
N ILE A 159 -6.74 1.69 0.15
CA ILE A 159 -5.72 1.18 1.08
C ILE A 159 -4.42 0.92 0.31
N LEU A 160 -3.31 1.39 0.84
CA LEU A 160 -1.96 1.09 0.38
C LEU A 160 -1.28 0.17 1.40
N ILE A 161 -0.90 -1.01 0.97
CA ILE A 161 -0.16 -1.99 1.77
C ILE A 161 1.29 -1.97 1.30
N ALA A 162 2.23 -1.72 2.20
CA ALA A 162 3.65 -1.68 1.91
C ALA A 162 4.41 -2.69 2.78
N ASP A 163 5.09 -3.65 2.15
CA ASP A 163 5.92 -4.63 2.83
C ASP A 163 7.39 -4.24 2.68
N GLU A 164 7.98 -3.69 3.73
CA GLU A 164 9.36 -3.20 3.83
C GLU A 164 9.81 -2.29 2.66
N PRO A 165 9.06 -1.22 2.32
CA PRO A 165 9.28 -0.43 1.10
C PRO A 165 10.61 0.33 1.06
N THR A 166 11.34 0.39 2.16
CA THR A 166 12.63 1.08 2.30
C THR A 166 13.80 0.12 2.58
N GLY A 167 13.53 -1.18 2.68
CA GLY A 167 14.51 -2.18 3.14
C GLY A 167 15.77 -2.33 2.26
N ASN A 168 15.72 -1.92 1.00
CA ASN A 168 16.83 -1.99 0.05
C ASN A 168 17.39 -0.61 -0.34
N LEU A 169 17.08 0.44 0.44
CA LEU A 169 17.44 1.82 0.13
C LEU A 169 18.39 2.40 1.16
N ASP A 170 19.17 3.38 0.74
CA ASP A 170 19.99 4.18 1.67
C ASP A 170 19.10 5.06 2.57
N PRO A 171 19.61 5.54 3.72
CA PRO A 171 18.79 6.30 4.68
C PRO A 171 18.17 7.58 4.11
N THR A 172 18.86 8.29 3.22
CA THR A 172 18.35 9.54 2.61
C THR A 172 17.17 9.23 1.69
N THR A 173 17.37 8.29 0.79
CA THR A 173 16.31 7.82 -0.13
C THR A 173 15.12 7.22 0.64
N SER A 174 15.39 6.49 1.73
CA SER A 174 14.33 5.96 2.60
C SER A 174 13.43 7.05 3.15
N LEU A 175 14.01 8.17 3.60
CA LEU A 175 13.24 9.31 4.09
C LEU A 175 12.39 9.97 2.99
N GLU A 176 12.91 10.06 1.77
CA GLU A 176 12.15 10.59 0.64
C GLU A 176 10.94 9.70 0.30
N ILE A 177 11.12 8.38 0.33
CA ILE A 177 10.02 7.42 0.14
C ILE A 177 9.00 7.56 1.28
N MET A 178 9.44 7.71 2.52
CA MET A 178 8.53 7.89 3.66
C MET A 178 7.73 9.19 3.55
N ASN A 179 8.36 10.30 3.16
CA ASN A 179 7.68 11.56 2.91
C ASN A 179 6.62 11.42 1.79
N LEU A 180 6.94 10.65 0.73
CA LEU A 180 5.98 10.36 -0.33
C LEU A 180 4.78 9.55 0.20
N LEU A 181 5.02 8.50 0.99
CA LEU A 181 3.95 7.69 1.60
C LEU A 181 3.10 8.50 2.57
N GLU A 182 3.70 9.42 3.33
CA GLU A 182 2.95 10.34 4.19
C GLU A 182 2.04 11.28 3.39
N ARG A 183 2.54 11.87 2.31
CA ARG A 183 1.72 12.70 1.40
C ARG A 183 0.53 11.92 0.83
N ILE A 184 0.74 10.66 0.42
CA ILE A 184 -0.31 9.77 -0.06
C ILE A 184 -1.35 9.53 1.05
N ASN A 185 -0.91 9.27 2.28
CA ASN A 185 -1.83 9.10 3.42
C ASN A 185 -2.64 10.37 3.69
N LEU A 186 -2.00 11.54 3.69
CA LEU A 186 -2.66 12.84 3.90
C LEU A 186 -3.68 13.16 2.80
N SER A 187 -3.55 12.59 1.60
CA SER A 187 -4.58 12.67 0.55
C SER A 187 -5.81 11.78 0.81
N GLY A 188 -5.84 11.00 1.91
CA GLY A 188 -6.95 10.19 2.37
C GLY A 188 -6.79 8.68 2.18
N THR A 189 -5.70 8.22 1.56
CA THR A 189 -5.41 6.78 1.44
C THR A 189 -4.98 6.21 2.80
N THR A 190 -5.59 5.10 3.23
CA THR A 190 -5.14 4.36 4.43
C THR A 190 -3.84 3.64 4.10
N VAL A 191 -2.82 3.78 4.94
CA VAL A 191 -1.52 3.14 4.73
C VAL A 191 -1.22 2.13 5.82
N VAL A 192 -0.91 0.89 5.44
CA VAL A 192 -0.42 -0.17 6.34
C VAL A 192 0.96 -0.59 5.88
N MET A 193 1.97 -0.31 6.69
CA MET A 193 3.36 -0.54 6.33
C MET A 193 4.04 -1.49 7.32
N ALA A 194 4.52 -2.63 6.83
CA ALA A 194 5.43 -3.47 7.59
C ALA A 194 6.85 -2.92 7.49
N THR A 195 7.54 -2.83 8.61
CA THR A 195 8.96 -2.43 8.67
C THR A 195 9.62 -2.97 9.94
N HIS A 196 10.93 -3.13 9.89
CA HIS A 196 11.77 -3.38 11.05
C HIS A 196 12.69 -2.19 11.38
N ASP A 197 12.62 -1.10 10.59
CA ASP A 197 13.41 0.12 10.81
C ASP A 197 12.77 1.02 11.86
N ARG A 198 13.33 0.96 13.08
CA ARG A 198 12.87 1.78 14.21
C ARG A 198 13.08 3.28 13.99
N SER A 199 14.14 3.66 13.28
CA SER A 199 14.47 5.08 13.06
C SER A 199 13.40 5.78 12.23
N ILE A 200 12.86 5.09 11.24
CA ILE A 200 11.74 5.55 10.41
C ILE A 200 10.47 5.68 11.27
N VAL A 201 10.16 4.65 12.04
CA VAL A 201 8.95 4.61 12.89
C VAL A 201 8.97 5.76 13.91
N ASP A 202 10.10 5.95 14.60
CA ASP A 202 10.25 6.99 15.62
C ASP A 202 10.17 8.40 15.03
N ARG A 203 10.68 8.57 13.80
CA ARG A 203 10.63 9.85 13.08
C ARG A 203 9.23 10.22 12.61
N MET A 204 8.49 9.26 12.09
CA MET A 204 7.17 9.48 11.49
C MET A 204 6.05 9.67 12.53
N ARG A 205 6.20 9.13 13.73
CA ARG A 205 5.25 9.25 14.85
C ARG A 205 3.81 8.92 14.47
N LYS A 206 3.59 7.84 13.74
CA LYS A 206 2.27 7.29 13.40
C LYS A 206 1.91 6.15 14.36
N ARG A 207 0.73 5.56 14.21
CA ARG A 207 0.31 4.39 14.98
C ARG A 207 1.27 3.23 14.76
N VAL A 208 1.67 2.57 15.86
CA VAL A 208 2.61 1.45 15.85
C VAL A 208 1.97 0.23 16.46
N VAL A 209 1.90 -0.84 15.69
CA VAL A 209 1.43 -2.16 16.11
C VAL A 209 2.60 -3.12 16.10
N GLU A 210 3.04 -3.57 17.26
CA GLU A 210 4.14 -4.53 17.39
C GLU A 210 3.60 -5.95 17.45
N ILE A 211 4.12 -6.79 16.52
CA ILE A 211 3.82 -8.22 16.46
C ILE A 211 5.04 -8.99 16.94
N ARG A 212 4.83 -9.88 17.92
CA ARG A 212 5.83 -10.79 18.42
C ARG A 212 5.22 -12.18 18.58
N ASP A 213 5.88 -13.19 18.00
CA ASP A 213 5.45 -14.59 18.02
C ASP A 213 3.97 -14.77 17.63
N GLY A 214 3.57 -14.07 16.56
CA GLY A 214 2.22 -14.12 16.03
C GLY A 214 1.15 -13.40 16.86
N LYS A 215 1.51 -12.61 17.87
CA LYS A 215 0.58 -11.86 18.74
C LYS A 215 0.87 -10.38 18.70
N ILE A 216 -0.15 -9.54 18.80
CA ILE A 216 0.01 -8.11 19.06
C ILE A 216 0.40 -7.93 20.51
N VAL A 217 1.60 -7.36 20.74
CA VAL A 217 2.13 -7.07 22.07
C VAL A 217 2.09 -5.57 22.41
N ARG A 218 1.90 -4.71 21.39
CA ARG A 218 1.81 -3.26 21.51
C ARG A 218 0.94 -2.70 20.41
N ASP A 219 0.07 -1.75 20.74
CA ASP A 219 -0.74 -0.97 19.80
C ASP A 219 -0.85 0.45 20.35
N GLU A 220 -0.06 1.36 19.81
CA GLU A 220 0.02 2.73 20.31
C GLU A 220 -0.32 3.72 19.21
N LEU A 221 -1.29 4.58 19.51
CA LEU A 221 -1.60 5.75 18.73
C LEU A 221 -0.54 6.80 19.04
N SER A 222 0.35 7.09 18.10
CA SER A 222 1.26 8.21 18.25
C SER A 222 0.50 9.51 18.04
N ALA A 223 0.37 10.32 19.07
CA ALA A 223 -0.28 11.60 19.00
C ALA A 223 0.66 12.63 18.37
N SER A 224 0.42 13.04 17.16
CA SER A 224 0.38 14.42 16.68
C SER A 224 0.15 14.48 15.18
N TYR A 225 -1.01 14.97 14.82
CA TYR A 225 -1.31 15.49 13.49
C TYR A 225 -0.43 16.72 13.27
N LYS A 226 0.56 16.65 12.40
CA LYS A 226 1.19 17.85 11.85
C LYS A 226 0.42 18.29 10.62
N GLU A 227 -0.07 19.51 10.62
CA GLU A 227 -0.52 20.16 9.39
C GLU A 227 0.60 20.11 8.33
N LEU A 228 0.22 19.85 7.08
CA LEU A 228 1.16 19.89 5.96
C LEU A 228 1.79 21.26 5.85
N PRO A 229 3.08 21.36 5.50
CA PRO A 229 3.69 22.61 5.05
C PRO A 229 2.88 23.18 3.89
N SER A 230 2.60 24.48 3.93
CA SER A 230 1.75 25.16 2.95
C SER A 230 2.23 25.07 1.50
N ASP A 231 3.51 24.81 1.27
CA ASP A 231 4.14 24.60 -0.04
C ASP A 231 3.82 23.23 -0.68
N GLN A 232 3.33 22.27 0.10
CA GLN A 232 2.94 20.92 -0.40
C GLN A 232 1.42 20.79 -0.65
N MET A 233 0.62 21.73 -0.13
CA MET A 233 -0.84 21.73 -0.30
C MET A 233 -1.30 21.76 -1.77
N PRO A 234 -0.71 22.60 -2.67
CA PRO A 234 -1.15 22.69 -4.05
C PRO A 234 -1.05 21.37 -4.83
N ILE A 235 0.03 20.60 -4.61
CA ILE A 235 0.26 19.33 -5.31
C ILE A 235 -0.79 18.27 -4.90
N ILE A 236 -1.19 18.29 -3.63
CA ILE A 236 -2.19 17.36 -3.10
C ILE A 236 -3.60 17.76 -3.53
N GLU A 237 -3.88 19.05 -3.56
CA GLU A 237 -5.16 19.57 -4.06
C GLU A 237 -5.32 19.34 -5.56
N GLU A 238 -4.27 19.54 -6.35
CA GLU A 238 -4.25 19.25 -7.78
C GLU A 238 -4.47 17.76 -8.05
N PHE A 239 -3.83 16.89 -7.25
CA PHE A 239 -4.04 15.44 -7.30
C PHE A 239 -5.47 15.05 -6.86
N LYS A 240 -6.02 15.64 -5.79
CA LYS A 240 -7.41 15.45 -5.39
C LYS A 240 -8.38 15.92 -6.46
N LYS A 241 -8.16 17.09 -7.04
CA LYS A 241 -8.99 17.67 -8.09
C LYS A 241 -8.97 16.81 -9.35
N SER A 242 -7.83 16.33 -9.79
CA SER A 242 -7.73 15.34 -10.88
C SER A 242 -8.45 14.03 -10.55
N ILE A 243 -8.50 13.68 -9.25
CA ILE A 243 -9.26 12.53 -8.74
C ILE A 243 -10.77 12.74 -8.90
N ASP A 244 -11.29 13.88 -8.52
CA ASP A 244 -12.72 14.16 -8.50
C ASP A 244 -13.28 14.41 -9.91
N GLU A 245 -12.53 15.10 -10.78
CA GLU A 245 -12.91 15.37 -12.17
C GLU A 245 -13.06 14.10 -13.03
N PHE A 246 -12.28 13.05 -12.74
CA PHE A 246 -12.36 11.76 -13.44
C PHE A 246 -13.23 10.70 -12.72
N GLY A 247 -13.59 10.94 -11.45
CA GLY A 247 -14.44 10.03 -10.67
C GLY A 247 -15.93 10.08 -11.04
N SER A 248 -16.37 11.14 -11.73
CA SER A 248 -17.74 11.34 -12.19
C SER A 248 -18.04 10.73 -13.58
N GLY A 249 -17.04 10.17 -14.25
CA GLY A 249 -17.17 9.55 -15.56
C GLY A 249 -17.21 8.03 -15.48
N GLU A 250 -18.39 7.48 -15.71
CA GLU A 250 -18.72 6.09 -16.08
C GLU A 250 -18.04 4.95 -15.30
N ASN A 251 -18.80 4.42 -14.39
CA ASN A 251 -18.58 3.10 -13.81
C ASN A 251 -18.93 2.04 -14.89
N PRO A 252 -17.97 1.29 -15.46
CA PRO A 252 -18.26 0.29 -16.49
C PRO A 252 -19.01 -0.95 -15.97
N ASP A 253 -19.40 -0.97 -14.68
CA ASP A 253 -20.12 -2.08 -14.07
C ASP A 253 -21.66 -1.97 -14.17
N ASN A 254 -22.21 -0.99 -14.93
CA ASN A 254 -23.65 -0.82 -15.16
C ASN A 254 -24.09 -1.12 -16.61
N ALA A 255 -23.38 -2.00 -17.33
CA ALA A 255 -23.86 -2.54 -18.60
C ALA A 255 -23.78 -4.07 -18.57
#